data_184d1bea24544f4288ffb2fece9d3c72
#
_entry.id   184d1bea24544f4288ffb2fece9d3c72
#
_cell.length_a   1.000
_cell.length_b   1.000
_cell.length_c   1.000
_cell.angle_alpha   90.00
_cell.angle_beta   90.00
_cell.angle_gamma   90.00
#
_symmetry.space_group_name_H-M   'P 1'
#
loop_
_entity.id
_entity.type
_entity.pdbx_description
1 polymer ?
#
loop_
_entity_poly.entity_id
_entity_poly.type
_entity_poly.pdbx_seq_one_letter_code
_entity_poly.pdbx_strand_id
1 'polypeptide(L)'
;MSESTPINPNSQPAEAIESVKPNEEITAVADRSSKARQLLGMKGAATGEKSIWKIRLQLMKPITWIPLIWGVVCGAASSGNYTWTLENVLMSAACMLLSGPLLAGYTQTLNEYYDREIDAVNEPYRPIPSGAIPLPQVITQIWVLLISGNALAFALDVWAGNEYPTITTIAILGSFIAYIYSAPPLKLKQNGWLGGYALGASYMAFPWCTGHALFGELNWKIVVITVVYSLAGLGIAIVNDFKSVEGDRQFGLKSLPVMFGVTRAAWVCAVMIDVFQAVIAVYLITIHQNLYAAILLLLIIPQITFQDMYFLRDPLKNDVKYQASAQPFLVLGMLVAGIALGHAGV
;
A
#
# COMPACT_ATOMS: atom_id res chain seq x y z
N MET A 1 -3.98 -16.68 -79.30
CA MET A 1 -5.44 -16.71 -79.10
C MET A 1 -5.66 -16.93 -77.57
N SER A 2 -5.89 -15.87 -76.87
CA SER A 2 -6.18 -15.90 -75.44
C SER A 2 -7.46 -15.12 -75.28
N GLU A 3 -8.50 -15.81 -74.91
CA GLU A 3 -9.82 -15.22 -74.63
C GLU A 3 -9.81 -14.49 -73.24
N SER A 4 -10.19 -13.22 -73.27
CA SER A 4 -10.43 -12.38 -72.13
C SER A 4 -11.84 -12.60 -71.64
N THR A 5 -12.01 -13.03 -70.41
CA THR A 5 -13.31 -13.11 -69.67
C THR A 5 -13.76 -11.72 -69.19
N PRO A 6 -15.01 -11.32 -69.38
CA PRO A 6 -15.48 -10.00 -68.97
C PRO A 6 -15.81 -9.94 -67.51
N ILE A 7 -15.44 -8.81 -66.86
CA ILE A 7 -15.73 -8.43 -65.48
C ILE A 7 -17.21 -8.14 -65.33
N ASN A 8 -17.87 -8.74 -64.33
CA ASN A 8 -19.26 -8.54 -63.97
C ASN A 8 -19.42 -7.23 -63.15
N PRO A 9 -20.25 -6.26 -63.59
CA PRO A 9 -20.38 -4.94 -62.94
C PRO A 9 -21.41 -4.87 -61.78
N ASN A 10 -21.82 -5.99 -61.18
CA ASN A 10 -22.80 -6.02 -60.09
C ASN A 10 -22.24 -6.57 -58.78
N SER A 11 -21.16 -5.98 -58.28
CA SER A 11 -20.81 -6.09 -56.86
C SER A 11 -21.49 -4.98 -56.08
N GLN A 12 -22.46 -5.33 -55.26
CA GLN A 12 -23.09 -4.41 -54.31
C GLN A 12 -22.04 -3.79 -53.40
N PRO A 13 -22.17 -2.49 -53.02
CA PRO A 13 -21.27 -1.89 -52.05
C PRO A 13 -21.48 -2.54 -50.70
N ALA A 14 -20.36 -2.86 -50.03
CA ALA A 14 -20.31 -3.35 -48.64
C ALA A 14 -21.17 -2.41 -47.75
N GLU A 15 -22.09 -2.98 -47.01
CA GLU A 15 -22.86 -2.27 -45.99
C GLU A 15 -21.87 -1.55 -45.07
N ALA A 16 -22.02 -0.24 -44.98
CA ALA A 16 -21.30 0.58 -44.02
C ALA A 16 -21.62 0.05 -42.62
N ILE A 17 -20.59 -0.42 -41.90
CA ILE A 17 -20.69 -0.74 -40.49
C ILE A 17 -21.10 0.55 -39.79
N GLU A 18 -22.36 0.63 -39.43
CA GLU A 18 -22.92 1.73 -38.64
C GLU A 18 -22.13 1.81 -37.34
N SER A 19 -21.33 2.84 -37.16
CA SER A 19 -20.53 3.08 -35.96
C SER A 19 -21.52 3.22 -34.79
N VAL A 20 -21.63 2.17 -33.98
CA VAL A 20 -22.40 2.20 -32.74
C VAL A 20 -21.83 3.32 -31.88
N LYS A 21 -22.61 4.42 -31.73
CA LYS A 21 -22.25 5.50 -30.81
C LYS A 21 -22.13 4.91 -29.42
N PRO A 22 -20.99 5.13 -28.73
CA PRO A 22 -20.85 4.66 -27.36
C PRO A 22 -21.99 5.21 -26.51
N ASN A 23 -22.62 4.35 -25.71
CA ASN A 23 -23.69 4.77 -24.81
C ASN A 23 -23.13 5.84 -23.84
N GLU A 24 -23.72 7.04 -23.85
CA GLU A 24 -23.26 8.19 -23.06
C GLU A 24 -23.17 7.91 -21.57
N GLU A 25 -24.04 7.04 -21.03
CA GLU A 25 -23.96 6.58 -19.64
C GLU A 25 -22.71 5.73 -19.36
N ILE A 26 -22.36 4.81 -20.27
CA ILE A 26 -21.16 3.96 -20.11
C ILE A 26 -19.89 4.81 -20.17
N THR A 27 -19.85 5.78 -21.08
CA THR A 27 -18.73 6.73 -21.18
C THR A 27 -18.63 7.64 -19.96
N ALA A 28 -19.74 8.13 -19.42
CA ALA A 28 -19.75 8.95 -18.21
C ALA A 28 -19.32 8.18 -16.96
N VAL A 29 -19.69 6.90 -16.82
CA VAL A 29 -19.25 6.03 -15.71
C VAL A 29 -17.77 5.70 -15.83
N ALA A 30 -17.28 5.40 -17.05
CA ALA A 30 -15.86 5.14 -17.29
C ALA A 30 -15.00 6.39 -17.00
N ASP A 31 -15.45 7.58 -17.37
CA ASP A 31 -14.74 8.84 -17.07
C ASP A 31 -14.73 9.16 -15.57
N ARG A 32 -15.84 8.94 -14.84
CA ARG A 32 -15.86 9.09 -13.37
C ARG A 32 -14.93 8.13 -12.67
N SER A 33 -14.91 6.85 -13.08
CA SER A 33 -14.00 5.83 -12.55
C SER A 33 -12.54 6.19 -12.82
N SER A 34 -12.22 6.68 -14.02
CA SER A 34 -10.88 7.12 -14.39
C SER A 34 -10.42 8.33 -13.57
N LYS A 35 -11.29 9.31 -13.34
CA LYS A 35 -11.01 10.49 -12.49
C LYS A 35 -10.78 10.11 -11.03
N ALA A 36 -11.56 9.17 -10.50
CA ALA A 36 -11.38 8.67 -9.14
C ALA A 36 -10.03 7.93 -9.00
N ARG A 37 -9.69 7.04 -9.93
CA ARG A 37 -8.39 6.33 -9.95
C ARG A 37 -7.22 7.30 -9.98
N GLN A 38 -7.30 8.36 -10.78
CA GLN A 38 -6.28 9.37 -10.88
C GLN A 38 -6.11 10.14 -9.56
N LEU A 39 -7.20 10.53 -8.91
CA LEU A 39 -7.15 11.23 -7.62
C LEU A 39 -6.48 10.36 -6.54
N LEU A 40 -6.73 9.05 -6.57
CA LEU A 40 -6.15 8.09 -5.64
C LEU A 40 -4.71 7.68 -5.99
N GLY A 41 -4.16 8.13 -7.12
CA GLY A 41 -2.82 7.77 -7.58
C GLY A 41 -2.71 6.35 -8.12
N MET A 42 -3.81 5.78 -8.65
CA MET A 42 -3.85 4.42 -9.19
C MET A 42 -3.43 4.38 -10.66
N LYS A 43 -2.90 3.25 -11.13
CA LYS A 43 -2.57 3.01 -12.54
C LYS A 43 -3.80 3.16 -13.45
N GLY A 44 -3.57 3.58 -14.70
CA GLY A 44 -4.63 3.74 -15.71
C GLY A 44 -5.54 4.94 -15.48
N ALA A 45 -5.05 5.95 -14.78
CA ALA A 45 -5.77 7.18 -14.54
C ALA A 45 -5.80 8.07 -15.79
N ALA A 46 -6.94 8.76 -16.00
CA ALA A 46 -7.06 9.71 -17.12
C ALA A 46 -6.15 10.92 -16.95
N THR A 47 -5.60 11.40 -18.06
CA THR A 47 -4.97 12.71 -18.12
C THR A 47 -6.05 13.78 -18.29
N GLY A 48 -5.96 14.88 -17.57
CA GLY A 48 -6.88 15.99 -17.71
C GLY A 48 -6.45 17.17 -16.84
N GLU A 49 -6.80 18.37 -17.23
CA GLU A 49 -6.49 19.57 -16.48
C GLU A 49 -7.09 19.51 -15.08
N LYS A 50 -6.30 19.88 -14.09
CA LYS A 50 -6.71 19.79 -12.70
C LYS A 50 -6.22 20.94 -11.88
N SER A 51 -7.01 21.23 -10.87
CA SER A 51 -6.58 22.07 -9.77
C SER A 51 -5.26 21.56 -9.20
N ILE A 52 -4.32 22.45 -8.96
CA ILE A 52 -3.02 22.15 -8.35
C ILE A 52 -3.14 21.33 -7.05
N TRP A 53 -4.21 21.53 -6.30
CA TRP A 53 -4.49 20.76 -5.09
C TRP A 53 -4.80 19.28 -5.37
N LYS A 54 -5.51 18.99 -6.47
CA LYS A 54 -5.77 17.60 -6.91
C LYS A 54 -4.49 16.93 -7.39
N ILE A 55 -3.61 17.68 -8.07
CA ILE A 55 -2.30 17.18 -8.49
C ILE A 55 -1.43 16.86 -7.27
N ARG A 56 -1.39 17.74 -6.27
CA ARG A 56 -0.66 17.51 -5.02
C ARG A 56 -1.19 16.29 -4.27
N LEU A 57 -2.50 16.13 -4.20
CA LEU A 57 -3.13 14.96 -3.60
C LEU A 57 -2.79 13.67 -4.37
N GLN A 58 -2.76 13.73 -5.69
CA GLN A 58 -2.39 12.59 -6.53
C GLN A 58 -0.95 12.13 -6.28
N LEU A 59 0.00 13.05 -6.07
CA LEU A 59 1.38 12.71 -5.69
C LEU A 59 1.46 11.98 -4.36
N MET A 60 0.56 12.24 -3.44
CA MET A 60 0.50 11.63 -2.11
C MET A 60 -0.15 10.24 -2.12
N LYS A 61 -0.75 9.81 -3.22
CA LYS A 61 -1.41 8.49 -3.43
C LYS A 61 -2.32 8.08 -2.26
N PRO A 62 -3.48 8.71 -2.05
CA PRO A 62 -4.35 8.47 -0.88
C PRO A 62 -4.73 7.01 -0.64
N ILE A 63 -4.77 6.18 -1.69
CA ILE A 63 -5.03 4.74 -1.56
C ILE A 63 -4.02 4.04 -0.62
N THR A 64 -2.81 4.57 -0.52
CA THR A 64 -1.75 4.01 0.32
C THR A 64 -1.89 4.36 1.81
N TRP A 65 -2.77 5.31 2.17
CA TRP A 65 -2.98 5.72 3.56
C TRP A 65 -3.79 4.71 4.37
N ILE A 66 -4.67 3.96 3.69
CA ILE A 66 -5.62 3.04 4.34
C ILE A 66 -4.93 2.05 5.27
N PRO A 67 -3.90 1.29 4.85
CA PRO A 67 -3.24 0.34 5.74
C PRO A 67 -2.50 1.01 6.91
N LEU A 68 -1.96 2.23 6.73
CA LEU A 68 -1.30 2.95 7.81
C LEU A 68 -2.31 3.45 8.85
N ILE A 69 -3.45 3.97 8.40
CA ILE A 69 -4.57 4.35 9.30
C ILE A 69 -5.02 3.13 10.09
N TRP A 70 -5.14 1.97 9.44
CA TRP A 70 -5.49 0.73 10.09
C TRP A 70 -4.43 0.27 11.10
N GLY A 71 -3.15 0.44 10.79
CA GLY A 71 -2.05 0.17 11.72
C GLY A 71 -2.18 0.98 13.01
N VAL A 72 -2.56 2.27 12.92
CA VAL A 72 -2.83 3.11 14.10
C VAL A 72 -3.98 2.55 14.94
N VAL A 73 -5.06 2.08 14.30
CA VAL A 73 -6.19 1.43 15.01
C VAL A 73 -5.72 0.18 15.75
N CYS A 74 -4.95 -0.69 15.09
CA CYS A 74 -4.38 -1.88 15.72
C CYS A 74 -3.46 -1.53 16.90
N GLY A 75 -2.67 -0.46 16.74
CA GLY A 75 -1.79 0.07 17.79
C GLY A 75 -2.57 0.57 19.00
N ALA A 76 -3.56 1.42 18.78
CA ALA A 76 -4.42 1.91 19.85
C ALA A 76 -5.12 0.75 20.60
N ALA A 77 -5.62 -0.24 19.87
CA ALA A 77 -6.21 -1.43 20.46
C ALA A 77 -5.21 -2.24 21.30
N SER A 78 -3.96 -2.35 20.85
CA SER A 78 -2.93 -3.11 21.55
C SER A 78 -2.38 -2.43 22.82
N SER A 79 -2.62 -1.14 23.01
CA SER A 79 -2.24 -0.44 24.24
C SER A 79 -3.06 -0.88 25.46
N GLY A 80 -4.26 -1.40 25.25
CA GLY A 80 -5.21 -1.75 26.33
C GLY A 80 -5.81 -0.54 27.06
N ASN A 81 -5.34 0.67 26.80
CA ASN A 81 -5.73 1.90 27.52
C ASN A 81 -6.68 2.79 26.72
N TYR A 82 -7.01 2.41 25.48
CA TYR A 82 -7.91 3.21 24.66
C TYR A 82 -9.33 3.23 25.26
N THR A 83 -9.87 4.43 25.43
CA THR A 83 -11.25 4.65 25.84
C THR A 83 -11.98 5.53 24.84
N TRP A 84 -13.29 5.32 24.66
CA TRP A 84 -14.13 6.05 23.71
C TRP A 84 -14.50 7.45 24.23
N THR A 85 -13.52 8.32 24.41
CA THR A 85 -13.71 9.74 24.70
C THR A 85 -13.51 10.58 23.44
N LEU A 86 -14.11 11.76 23.37
CA LEU A 86 -13.90 12.69 22.26
C LEU A 86 -12.42 13.02 22.09
N GLU A 87 -11.70 13.19 23.18
CA GLU A 87 -10.26 13.50 23.18
C GLU A 87 -9.46 12.37 22.52
N ASN A 88 -9.64 11.12 22.95
CA ASN A 88 -8.94 9.98 22.38
C ASN A 88 -9.29 9.77 20.90
N VAL A 89 -10.53 10.01 20.49
CA VAL A 89 -10.95 9.96 19.09
C VAL A 89 -10.22 11.03 18.27
N LEU A 90 -10.12 12.26 18.77
CA LEU A 90 -9.41 13.35 18.08
C LEU A 90 -7.90 13.08 17.99
N MET A 91 -7.28 12.55 19.05
CA MET A 91 -5.85 12.22 19.02
C MET A 91 -5.57 11.02 18.12
N SER A 92 -6.44 10.01 18.09
CA SER A 92 -6.35 8.94 17.09
C SER A 92 -6.46 9.48 15.66
N ALA A 93 -7.40 10.39 15.42
CA ALA A 93 -7.53 11.03 14.11
C ALA A 93 -6.27 11.85 13.72
N ALA A 94 -5.67 12.56 14.69
CA ALA A 94 -4.40 13.26 14.49
C ALA A 94 -3.25 12.29 14.19
N CYS A 95 -3.19 11.15 14.88
CA CYS A 95 -2.22 10.09 14.62
C CYS A 95 -2.43 9.43 13.23
N MET A 96 -3.69 9.25 12.81
CA MET A 96 -4.01 8.79 11.46
C MET A 96 -3.61 9.83 10.39
N LEU A 97 -3.79 11.13 10.67
CA LEU A 97 -3.31 12.23 9.83
C LEU A 97 -1.78 12.20 9.73
N LEU A 98 -1.08 11.98 10.84
CA LEU A 98 0.38 11.79 10.87
C LEU A 98 0.82 10.65 9.96
N SER A 99 0.29 9.44 10.19
CA SER A 99 0.76 8.23 9.52
C SER A 99 0.37 8.18 8.04
N GLY A 100 -0.87 8.56 7.70
CA GLY A 100 -1.41 8.55 6.34
C GLY A 100 -1.03 9.81 5.56
N PRO A 101 -1.82 10.88 5.62
CA PRO A 101 -1.64 12.07 4.79
C PRO A 101 -0.23 12.70 4.88
N LEU A 102 0.36 12.81 6.06
CA LEU A 102 1.64 13.50 6.21
C LEU A 102 2.83 12.59 5.86
N LEU A 103 3.06 11.50 6.58
CA LEU A 103 4.27 10.69 6.39
C LEU A 103 4.16 9.74 5.18
N ALA A 104 3.03 9.10 4.94
CA ALA A 104 2.87 8.35 3.70
C ALA A 104 2.78 9.28 2.49
N GLY A 105 2.13 10.44 2.62
CA GLY A 105 2.13 11.48 1.59
C GLY A 105 3.54 11.97 1.25
N TYR A 106 4.38 12.19 2.27
CA TYR A 106 5.81 12.46 2.10
C TYR A 106 6.51 11.34 1.33
N THR A 107 6.36 10.10 1.80
CA THR A 107 6.99 8.92 1.19
C THR A 107 6.61 8.77 -0.29
N GLN A 108 5.32 8.91 -0.62
CA GLN A 108 4.84 8.78 -2.00
C GLN A 108 5.32 9.94 -2.88
N THR A 109 5.27 11.18 -2.38
CA THR A 109 5.75 12.35 -3.14
C THR A 109 7.26 12.24 -3.41
N LEU A 110 8.03 11.78 -2.42
CA LEU A 110 9.47 11.55 -2.54
C LEU A 110 9.76 10.43 -3.55
N ASN A 111 8.99 9.35 -3.52
CA ASN A 111 9.12 8.25 -4.47
C ASN A 111 8.86 8.71 -5.91
N GLU A 112 7.77 9.46 -6.17
CA GLU A 112 7.48 10.06 -7.48
C GLU A 112 8.61 10.98 -7.98
N TYR A 113 9.22 11.75 -7.06
CA TYR A 113 10.36 12.61 -7.41
C TYR A 113 11.58 11.82 -7.90
N TYR A 114 11.95 10.74 -7.21
CA TYR A 114 13.10 9.90 -7.58
C TYR A 114 12.82 8.97 -8.78
N ASP A 115 11.55 8.65 -9.03
CA ASP A 115 11.16 7.76 -10.13
C ASP A 115 10.78 8.51 -11.42
N ARG A 116 10.79 9.84 -11.43
CA ARG A 116 10.32 10.68 -12.54
C ARG A 116 10.88 10.30 -13.92
N GLU A 117 12.14 9.83 -13.98
CA GLU A 117 12.79 9.42 -15.25
C GLU A 117 12.28 8.06 -15.73
N ILE A 118 12.10 7.12 -14.82
CA ILE A 118 11.51 5.80 -15.12
C ILE A 118 10.02 5.97 -15.45
N ASP A 119 9.32 6.80 -14.70
CA ASP A 119 7.90 7.09 -14.90
C ASP A 119 7.65 7.83 -16.23
N ALA A 120 8.59 8.64 -16.70
CA ALA A 120 8.48 9.27 -18.02
C ALA A 120 8.37 8.26 -19.17
N VAL A 121 8.94 7.07 -19.00
CA VAL A 121 8.87 5.97 -19.97
C VAL A 121 7.63 5.09 -19.73
N ASN A 122 7.38 4.71 -18.47
CA ASN A 122 6.36 3.73 -18.13
C ASN A 122 4.95 4.33 -17.94
N GLU A 123 4.88 5.52 -17.34
CA GLU A 123 3.63 6.18 -16.96
C GLU A 123 3.72 7.70 -17.23
N PRO A 124 3.89 8.12 -18.50
CA PRO A 124 4.14 9.52 -18.87
C PRO A 124 3.00 10.48 -18.49
N TYR A 125 1.84 9.93 -18.13
CA TYR A 125 0.67 10.67 -17.65
C TYR A 125 0.74 11.06 -16.16
N ARG A 126 1.73 10.58 -15.40
CA ARG A 126 1.92 10.97 -14.00
C ARG A 126 2.23 12.47 -13.87
N PRO A 127 1.93 13.09 -12.71
CA PRO A 127 2.04 14.55 -12.54
C PRO A 127 3.41 15.14 -12.88
N ILE A 128 4.51 14.48 -12.51
CA ILE A 128 5.86 14.99 -12.74
C ILE A 128 6.29 14.80 -14.19
N PRO A 129 6.23 13.59 -14.78
CA PRO A 129 6.59 13.38 -16.18
C PRO A 129 5.75 14.20 -17.16
N SER A 130 4.44 14.36 -16.90
CA SER A 130 3.55 15.13 -17.77
C SER A 130 3.75 16.65 -17.67
N GLY A 131 4.60 17.14 -16.76
CA GLY A 131 4.79 18.56 -16.52
C GLY A 131 3.62 19.26 -15.82
N ALA A 132 2.66 18.52 -15.26
CA ALA A 132 1.52 19.07 -14.57
C ALA A 132 1.86 19.81 -13.27
N ILE A 133 3.05 19.59 -12.73
CA ILE A 133 3.58 20.29 -11.56
C ILE A 133 5.08 20.54 -11.72
N PRO A 134 5.58 21.77 -11.46
CA PRO A 134 7.01 22.07 -11.50
C PRO A 134 7.78 21.39 -10.36
N LEU A 135 8.98 20.90 -10.63
CA LEU A 135 9.85 20.25 -9.63
C LEU A 135 10.05 21.05 -8.33
N PRO A 136 10.25 22.38 -8.35
CA PRO A 136 10.37 23.16 -7.10
C PRO A 136 9.15 23.03 -6.20
N GLN A 137 7.94 22.93 -6.77
CA GLN A 137 6.71 22.75 -5.99
C GLN A 137 6.60 21.35 -5.40
N VAL A 138 7.11 20.32 -6.10
CA VAL A 138 7.20 18.95 -5.58
C VAL A 138 8.17 18.90 -4.40
N ILE A 139 9.36 19.52 -4.53
CA ILE A 139 10.35 19.60 -3.45
C ILE A 139 9.78 20.34 -2.24
N THR A 140 9.08 21.46 -2.47
CA THR A 140 8.38 22.19 -1.39
C THR A 140 7.36 21.29 -0.69
N GLN A 141 6.58 20.51 -1.44
CA GLN A 141 5.60 19.57 -0.87
C GLN A 141 6.28 18.49 -0.02
N ILE A 142 7.41 17.93 -0.47
CA ILE A 142 8.20 16.95 0.30
C ILE A 142 8.60 17.55 1.66
N TRP A 143 9.18 18.75 1.67
CA TRP A 143 9.61 19.39 2.91
C TRP A 143 8.45 19.77 3.83
N VAL A 144 7.37 20.30 3.29
CA VAL A 144 6.16 20.64 4.07
C VAL A 144 5.59 19.40 4.75
N LEU A 145 5.45 18.29 4.02
CA LEU A 145 4.93 17.05 4.58
C LEU A 145 5.87 16.45 5.64
N LEU A 146 7.17 16.46 5.39
CA LEU A 146 8.19 15.98 6.32
C LEU A 146 8.19 16.76 7.63
N ILE A 147 8.25 18.10 7.52
CA ILE A 147 8.33 18.99 8.70
C ILE A 147 7.02 18.95 9.49
N SER A 148 5.87 19.06 8.80
CA SER A 148 4.57 19.04 9.48
C SER A 148 4.28 17.67 10.11
N GLY A 149 4.70 16.57 9.46
CA GLY A 149 4.60 15.24 10.02
C GLY A 149 5.40 15.09 11.30
N ASN A 150 6.68 15.44 11.29
CA ASN A 150 7.52 15.33 12.48
C ASN A 150 7.10 16.33 13.60
N ALA A 151 6.62 17.52 13.25
CA ALA A 151 6.05 18.45 14.22
C ALA A 151 4.78 17.90 14.88
N LEU A 152 3.89 17.27 14.11
CA LEU A 152 2.71 16.61 14.67
C LEU A 152 3.08 15.41 15.54
N ALA A 153 4.08 14.61 15.13
CA ALA A 153 4.59 13.51 15.94
C ALA A 153 5.05 13.98 17.32
N PHE A 154 5.81 15.07 17.35
CA PHE A 154 6.26 15.70 18.61
C PHE A 154 5.08 16.20 19.45
N ALA A 155 4.11 16.85 18.84
CA ALA A 155 2.90 17.29 19.55
C ALA A 155 2.12 16.11 20.16
N LEU A 156 2.05 14.98 19.47
CA LEU A 156 1.41 13.76 19.97
C LEU A 156 2.21 13.11 21.13
N ASP A 157 3.54 13.13 21.09
CA ASP A 157 4.37 12.68 22.22
C ASP A 157 4.13 13.54 23.46
N VAL A 158 4.06 14.86 23.31
CA VAL A 158 3.77 15.78 24.42
C VAL A 158 2.39 15.52 25.00
N TRP A 159 1.38 15.28 24.16
CA TRP A 159 0.04 14.96 24.61
C TRP A 159 -0.04 13.60 25.32
N ALA A 160 0.63 12.57 24.76
CA ALA A 160 0.67 11.23 25.34
C ALA A 160 1.45 11.19 26.67
N GLY A 161 2.24 12.21 26.98
CA GLY A 161 3.09 12.24 28.16
C GLY A 161 4.25 11.25 28.12
N ASN A 162 4.71 10.89 26.92
CA ASN A 162 5.82 9.96 26.74
C ASN A 162 7.10 10.53 27.37
N GLU A 163 7.75 9.76 28.24
CA GLU A 163 9.02 10.15 28.86
C GLU A 163 10.11 10.38 27.79
N TYR A 164 10.13 9.51 26.78
CA TYR A 164 10.97 9.65 25.58
C TYR A 164 10.07 9.95 24.37
N PRO A 165 10.54 10.77 23.41
CA PRO A 165 9.74 11.14 22.25
C PRO A 165 9.60 9.95 21.27
N THR A 166 8.85 8.94 21.68
CA THR A 166 8.72 7.64 20.99
C THR A 166 8.07 7.80 19.63
N ILE A 167 6.94 8.55 19.55
CA ILE A 167 6.21 8.79 18.30
C ILE A 167 7.09 9.58 17.32
N THR A 168 7.79 10.60 17.82
CA THR A 168 8.74 11.41 17.03
C THR A 168 9.89 10.56 16.52
N THR A 169 10.45 9.70 17.36
CA THR A 169 11.55 8.79 16.96
C THR A 169 11.11 7.85 15.85
N ILE A 170 9.92 7.26 15.96
CA ILE A 170 9.35 6.39 14.92
C ILE A 170 9.11 7.20 13.63
N ALA A 171 8.59 8.43 13.71
CA ALA A 171 8.35 9.29 12.56
C ALA A 171 9.65 9.67 11.84
N ILE A 172 10.71 10.01 12.57
CA ILE A 172 12.03 10.31 12.01
C ILE A 172 12.63 9.05 11.36
N LEU A 173 12.59 7.91 12.04
CA LEU A 173 13.09 6.64 11.50
C LEU A 173 12.33 6.24 10.23
N GLY A 174 11.00 6.31 10.23
CA GLY A 174 10.17 6.04 9.06
C GLY A 174 10.46 6.98 7.90
N SER A 175 10.65 8.28 8.19
CA SER A 175 11.03 9.28 7.19
C SER A 175 12.41 9.01 6.58
N PHE A 176 13.37 8.59 7.40
CA PHE A 176 14.70 8.21 6.94
C PHE A 176 14.66 6.94 6.07
N ILE A 177 13.90 5.92 6.49
CA ILE A 177 13.73 4.69 5.69
C ILE A 177 13.05 5.01 4.35
N ALA A 178 12.03 5.88 4.32
CA ALA A 178 11.39 6.33 3.09
C ALA A 178 12.39 7.03 2.15
N TYR A 179 13.31 7.82 2.71
CA TYR A 179 14.37 8.46 1.94
C TYR A 179 15.32 7.43 1.31
N ILE A 180 15.93 6.55 2.12
CA ILE A 180 16.89 5.55 1.62
C ILE A 180 16.22 4.47 0.74
N TYR A 181 14.91 4.27 0.87
CA TYR A 181 14.13 3.42 0.00
C TYR A 181 14.13 3.91 -1.45
N SER A 182 13.99 5.22 -1.66
CA SER A 182 13.85 5.84 -2.98
C SER A 182 15.15 6.46 -3.50
N ALA A 183 15.97 7.04 -2.60
CA ALA A 183 17.13 7.86 -2.94
C ALA A 183 18.42 7.03 -3.10
N PRO A 184 19.30 7.40 -4.07
CA PRO A 184 20.65 6.89 -4.11
C PRO A 184 21.46 7.37 -2.88
N PRO A 185 22.55 6.69 -2.45
CA PRO A 185 23.13 5.50 -3.11
C PRO A 185 22.43 4.19 -2.75
N LEU A 186 21.64 4.13 -1.66
CA LEU A 186 21.10 2.87 -1.15
C LEU A 186 19.94 2.36 -1.99
N LYS A 187 18.97 3.21 -2.31
CA LYS A 187 17.79 2.91 -3.14
C LYS A 187 17.24 1.50 -2.88
N LEU A 188 16.84 1.22 -1.62
CA LEU A 188 16.50 -0.14 -1.13
C LEU A 188 15.49 -0.87 -2.02
N LYS A 189 14.60 -0.15 -2.70
CA LYS A 189 13.61 -0.72 -3.62
C LYS A 189 14.21 -1.50 -4.80
N GLN A 190 15.51 -1.34 -5.09
CA GLN A 190 16.20 -2.15 -6.09
C GLN A 190 16.47 -3.58 -5.64
N ASN A 191 16.40 -3.85 -4.33
CA ASN A 191 16.55 -5.18 -3.75
C ASN A 191 15.19 -5.68 -3.28
N GLY A 192 14.68 -6.75 -3.90
CA GLY A 192 13.35 -7.28 -3.62
C GLY A 192 13.11 -7.65 -2.15
N TRP A 193 14.13 -8.14 -1.43
CA TRP A 193 14.00 -8.48 0.00
C TRP A 193 14.04 -7.23 0.89
N LEU A 194 15.08 -6.41 0.74
CA LEU A 194 15.25 -5.22 1.59
C LEU A 194 14.16 -4.17 1.32
N GLY A 195 13.85 -3.93 0.05
CA GLY A 195 12.78 -3.03 -0.34
C GLY A 195 11.41 -3.54 0.11
N GLY A 196 11.12 -4.81 -0.13
CA GLY A 196 9.86 -5.42 0.30
C GLY A 196 9.69 -5.40 1.82
N TYR A 197 10.76 -5.70 2.60
CA TYR A 197 10.69 -5.62 4.05
C TYR A 197 10.55 -4.17 4.56
N ALA A 198 11.29 -3.22 3.99
CA ALA A 198 11.15 -1.81 4.34
C ALA A 198 9.71 -1.31 4.08
N LEU A 199 9.10 -1.77 2.99
CA LEU A 199 7.70 -1.49 2.68
C LEU A 199 6.76 -2.14 3.71
N GLY A 200 6.93 -3.44 4.00
CA GLY A 200 6.13 -4.17 4.99
C GLY A 200 6.20 -3.54 6.38
N ALA A 201 7.40 -3.15 6.85
CA ALA A 201 7.59 -2.47 8.12
C ALA A 201 6.93 -1.09 8.15
N SER A 202 7.04 -0.33 7.05
CA SER A 202 6.44 1.00 6.93
C SER A 202 4.92 0.96 6.97
N TYR A 203 4.31 -0.08 6.41
CA TYR A 203 2.85 -0.22 6.39
C TYR A 203 2.26 -0.88 7.65
N MET A 204 3.06 -1.65 8.39
CA MET A 204 2.58 -2.42 9.54
C MET A 204 3.22 -2.01 10.86
N ALA A 205 4.56 -2.14 11.01
CA ALA A 205 5.20 -1.93 12.30
C ALA A 205 5.14 -0.48 12.74
N PHE A 206 5.50 0.49 11.90
CA PHE A 206 5.57 1.89 12.31
C PHE A 206 4.21 2.46 12.73
N PRO A 207 3.13 2.36 11.93
CA PRO A 207 1.85 2.91 12.33
C PRO A 207 1.26 2.17 13.56
N TRP A 208 1.49 0.86 13.69
CA TRP A 208 1.06 0.12 14.86
C TRP A 208 1.80 0.57 16.13
N CYS A 209 3.14 0.63 16.10
CA CYS A 209 3.93 1.13 17.22
C CYS A 209 3.57 2.58 17.58
N THR A 210 3.30 3.44 16.59
CA THR A 210 2.86 4.83 16.79
C THR A 210 1.50 4.89 17.48
N GLY A 211 0.52 4.10 17.01
CA GLY A 211 -0.80 4.01 17.63
C GLY A 211 -0.77 3.45 19.05
N HIS A 212 0.13 2.49 19.32
CA HIS A 212 0.35 1.96 20.67
C HIS A 212 0.97 3.02 21.59
N ALA A 213 2.04 3.68 21.13
CA ALA A 213 2.75 4.71 21.89
C ALA A 213 1.89 5.96 22.19
N LEU A 214 0.79 6.15 21.46
CA LEU A 214 -0.15 7.23 21.71
C LEU A 214 -0.98 7.01 23.00
N PHE A 215 -1.26 5.77 23.39
CA PHE A 215 -2.12 5.42 24.51
C PHE A 215 -1.45 4.55 25.57
N GLY A 216 -0.21 4.13 25.34
CA GLY A 216 0.53 3.30 26.28
C GLY A 216 2.02 3.36 26.03
N GLU A 217 2.80 2.83 26.96
CA GLU A 217 4.25 2.77 26.84
C GLU A 217 4.66 1.67 25.85
N LEU A 218 5.42 2.05 24.81
CA LEU A 218 5.89 1.10 23.82
C LEU A 218 6.95 0.18 24.43
N ASN A 219 6.68 -1.11 24.46
CA ASN A 219 7.57 -2.12 24.98
C ASN A 219 8.12 -3.04 23.87
N TRP A 220 9.18 -3.78 24.19
CA TRP A 220 9.87 -4.64 23.21
C TRP A 220 9.01 -5.77 22.65
N LYS A 221 7.99 -6.26 23.40
CA LYS A 221 7.10 -7.33 22.93
C LYS A 221 6.23 -6.84 21.78
N ILE A 222 5.67 -5.64 21.90
CA ILE A 222 4.90 -5.00 20.83
C ILE A 222 5.79 -4.79 19.61
N VAL A 223 7.04 -4.32 19.79
CA VAL A 223 7.98 -4.15 18.69
C VAL A 223 8.24 -5.49 17.98
N VAL A 224 8.51 -6.56 18.71
CA VAL A 224 8.74 -7.89 18.12
C VAL A 224 7.53 -8.39 17.35
N ILE A 225 6.32 -8.25 17.89
CA ILE A 225 5.09 -8.69 17.23
C ILE A 225 4.86 -7.91 15.94
N THR A 226 5.04 -6.59 15.97
CA THR A 226 4.88 -5.76 14.77
C THR A 226 5.95 -6.05 13.72
N VAL A 227 7.18 -6.39 14.12
CA VAL A 227 8.23 -6.88 13.22
C VAL A 227 7.81 -8.21 12.57
N VAL A 228 7.24 -9.15 13.34
CA VAL A 228 6.72 -10.42 12.79
C VAL A 228 5.58 -10.18 11.81
N TYR A 229 4.63 -9.29 12.13
CA TYR A 229 3.58 -8.90 11.17
C TYR A 229 4.14 -8.21 9.92
N SER A 230 5.25 -7.47 10.04
CA SER A 230 5.91 -6.86 8.89
C SER A 230 6.48 -7.89 7.91
N LEU A 231 6.81 -9.08 8.38
CA LEU A 231 7.21 -10.20 7.51
C LEU A 231 6.01 -10.78 6.74
N ALA A 232 4.81 -10.80 7.33
CA ALA A 232 3.59 -11.06 6.56
C ALA A 232 3.32 -9.92 5.56
N GLY A 233 3.55 -8.68 5.97
CA GLY A 233 3.46 -7.50 5.10
C GLY A 233 4.44 -7.51 3.93
N LEU A 234 5.63 -8.09 4.11
CA LEU A 234 6.56 -8.36 3.00
C LEU A 234 5.90 -9.27 1.96
N GLY A 235 5.18 -10.31 2.38
CA GLY A 235 4.41 -11.16 1.45
C GLY A 235 3.44 -10.33 0.59
N ILE A 236 2.70 -9.39 1.20
CA ILE A 236 1.79 -8.49 0.47
C ILE A 236 2.56 -7.53 -0.46
N ALA A 237 3.70 -7.01 -0.02
CA ALA A 237 4.54 -6.14 -0.84
C ALA A 237 4.98 -6.87 -2.12
N ILE A 238 5.39 -8.15 -2.00
CA ILE A 238 5.77 -8.99 -3.13
C ILE A 238 4.58 -9.22 -4.09
N VAL A 239 3.34 -9.37 -3.57
CA VAL A 239 2.14 -9.47 -4.43
C VAL A 239 1.99 -8.25 -5.34
N ASN A 240 2.36 -7.06 -4.88
CA ASN A 240 2.33 -5.86 -5.68
C ASN A 240 3.33 -5.86 -6.85
N ASP A 241 4.41 -6.64 -6.77
CA ASP A 241 5.43 -6.72 -7.82
C ASP A 241 4.95 -7.53 -9.02
N PHE A 242 3.95 -8.42 -8.86
CA PHE A 242 3.49 -9.27 -9.97
C PHE A 242 2.93 -8.49 -11.15
N LYS A 243 2.32 -7.33 -10.92
CA LYS A 243 1.81 -6.46 -11.99
C LYS A 243 2.89 -5.71 -12.77
N SER A 244 4.13 -5.69 -12.27
CA SER A 244 5.25 -4.92 -12.84
C SER A 244 6.43 -5.78 -13.31
N VAL A 245 6.32 -7.12 -13.29
CA VAL A 245 7.41 -8.06 -13.57
C VAL A 245 8.15 -7.76 -14.89
N GLU A 246 7.42 -7.42 -15.95
CA GLU A 246 8.05 -7.14 -17.25
C GLU A 246 8.79 -5.80 -17.22
N GLY A 247 8.20 -4.77 -16.65
CA GLY A 247 8.85 -3.47 -16.46
C GLY A 247 10.09 -3.58 -15.55
N ASP A 248 9.95 -4.30 -14.43
CA ASP A 248 11.05 -4.51 -13.48
C ASP A 248 12.25 -5.19 -14.17
N ARG A 249 11.97 -6.20 -15.02
CA ARG A 249 13.01 -6.89 -15.80
C ARG A 249 13.72 -5.95 -16.77
N GLN A 250 12.98 -5.12 -17.50
CA GLN A 250 13.54 -4.17 -18.48
C GLN A 250 14.43 -3.11 -17.80
N PHE A 251 14.08 -2.68 -16.59
CA PHE A 251 14.85 -1.69 -15.82
C PHE A 251 15.91 -2.30 -14.88
N GLY A 252 16.11 -3.61 -14.92
CA GLY A 252 17.11 -4.30 -14.10
C GLY A 252 16.79 -4.33 -12.61
N LEU A 253 15.51 -4.13 -12.24
CA LEU A 253 15.05 -4.25 -10.86
C LEU A 253 14.99 -5.73 -10.45
N LYS A 254 15.44 -6.02 -9.24
CA LYS A 254 15.53 -7.38 -8.70
C LYS A 254 14.32 -7.66 -7.76
N SER A 255 13.09 -7.46 -8.27
CA SER A 255 11.90 -7.91 -7.55
C SER A 255 11.86 -9.44 -7.44
N LEU A 256 11.18 -9.98 -6.45
CA LEU A 256 11.17 -11.43 -6.22
C LEU A 256 10.62 -12.23 -7.41
N PRO A 257 9.54 -11.81 -8.08
CA PRO A 257 9.06 -12.48 -9.28
C PRO A 257 10.08 -12.47 -10.45
N VAL A 258 10.91 -11.42 -10.56
CA VAL A 258 12.00 -11.35 -11.55
C VAL A 258 13.11 -12.31 -11.18
N MET A 259 13.50 -12.39 -9.91
CA MET A 259 14.63 -13.21 -9.43
C MET A 259 14.32 -14.72 -9.40
N PHE A 260 13.16 -15.10 -8.88
CA PHE A 260 12.82 -16.51 -8.62
C PHE A 260 11.81 -17.08 -9.61
N GLY A 261 11.24 -16.23 -10.48
CA GLY A 261 10.12 -16.57 -11.34
C GLY A 261 8.78 -16.45 -10.64
N VAL A 262 7.73 -16.26 -11.43
CA VAL A 262 6.36 -15.95 -10.97
C VAL A 262 5.82 -16.98 -9.98
N THR A 263 5.89 -18.27 -10.32
CA THR A 263 5.31 -19.33 -9.47
C THR A 263 6.01 -19.46 -8.12
N ARG A 264 7.35 -19.43 -8.10
CA ARG A 264 8.09 -19.53 -6.83
C ARG A 264 7.88 -18.31 -5.94
N ALA A 265 7.88 -17.11 -6.52
CA ALA A 265 7.61 -15.89 -5.79
C ALA A 265 6.19 -15.89 -5.20
N ALA A 266 5.19 -16.41 -5.91
CA ALA A 266 3.83 -16.56 -5.40
C ALA A 266 3.76 -17.48 -4.16
N TRP A 267 4.45 -18.62 -4.21
CA TRP A 267 4.54 -19.51 -3.05
C TRP A 267 5.28 -18.88 -1.87
N VAL A 268 6.35 -18.12 -2.12
CA VAL A 268 7.05 -17.37 -1.06
C VAL A 268 6.10 -16.39 -0.38
N CYS A 269 5.32 -15.61 -1.16
CA CYS A 269 4.32 -14.69 -0.61
C CYS A 269 3.31 -15.41 0.26
N ALA A 270 2.73 -16.49 -0.27
CA ALA A 270 1.71 -17.28 0.39
C ALA A 270 2.21 -17.81 1.75
N VAL A 271 3.34 -18.50 1.72
CA VAL A 271 3.96 -19.09 2.93
C VAL A 271 4.31 -18.00 3.95
N MET A 272 4.85 -16.87 3.53
CA MET A 272 5.16 -15.78 4.46
C MET A 272 3.92 -15.25 5.15
N ILE A 273 2.86 -14.98 4.40
CA ILE A 273 1.61 -14.46 4.97
C ILE A 273 1.01 -15.45 5.97
N ASP A 274 0.94 -16.74 5.60
CA ASP A 274 0.28 -17.76 6.41
C ASP A 274 1.10 -18.13 7.65
N VAL A 275 2.41 -18.36 7.49
CA VAL A 275 3.30 -18.77 8.59
C VAL A 275 3.41 -17.67 9.65
N PHE A 276 3.61 -16.41 9.26
CA PHE A 276 3.77 -15.36 10.26
C PHE A 276 2.46 -15.05 11.01
N GLN A 277 1.29 -15.19 10.38
CA GLN A 277 0.03 -15.13 11.11
C GLN A 277 -0.15 -16.32 12.07
N ALA A 278 0.22 -17.54 11.64
CA ALA A 278 0.18 -18.71 12.50
C ALA A 278 1.14 -18.56 13.70
N VAL A 279 2.32 -17.98 13.52
CA VAL A 279 3.25 -17.66 14.61
C VAL A 279 2.61 -16.71 15.63
N ILE A 280 1.88 -15.68 15.16
CA ILE A 280 1.15 -14.80 16.08
C ILE A 280 0.03 -15.55 16.81
N ALA A 281 -0.71 -16.44 16.12
CA ALA A 281 -1.75 -17.24 16.78
C ALA A 281 -1.16 -18.14 17.89
N VAL A 282 0.00 -18.77 17.64
CA VAL A 282 0.73 -19.53 18.64
C VAL A 282 1.16 -18.65 19.80
N TYR A 283 1.70 -17.46 19.54
CA TYR A 283 2.05 -16.52 20.58
C TYR A 283 0.85 -16.12 21.45
N LEU A 284 -0.32 -15.87 20.85
CA LEU A 284 -1.55 -15.57 21.59
C LEU A 284 -1.97 -16.71 22.52
N ILE A 285 -1.74 -17.98 22.12
CA ILE A 285 -1.96 -19.13 22.99
C ILE A 285 -1.00 -19.09 24.19
N THR A 286 0.28 -18.77 23.99
CA THR A 286 1.28 -18.73 25.08
C THR A 286 0.98 -17.65 26.13
N ILE A 287 0.28 -16.58 25.76
CA ILE A 287 -0.16 -15.52 26.66
C ILE A 287 -1.62 -15.72 27.13
N HIS A 288 -2.15 -16.94 27.00
CA HIS A 288 -3.50 -17.34 27.44
C HIS A 288 -4.66 -16.60 26.77
N GLN A 289 -4.43 -16.02 25.57
CA GLN A 289 -5.46 -15.35 24.74
C GLN A 289 -6.09 -16.35 23.74
N ASN A 290 -6.55 -17.50 24.22
CA ASN A 290 -6.99 -18.64 23.41
C ASN A 290 -8.17 -18.30 22.49
N LEU A 291 -9.13 -17.48 22.93
CA LEU A 291 -10.26 -17.04 22.12
C LEU A 291 -9.79 -16.26 20.89
N TYR A 292 -8.90 -15.30 21.08
CA TYR A 292 -8.36 -14.47 19.99
C TYR A 292 -7.47 -15.29 19.06
N ALA A 293 -6.70 -16.23 19.59
CA ALA A 293 -5.94 -17.18 18.77
C ALA A 293 -6.86 -18.01 17.89
N ALA A 294 -7.97 -18.53 18.43
CA ALA A 294 -8.97 -19.29 17.66
C ALA A 294 -9.61 -18.41 16.57
N ILE A 295 -9.98 -17.16 16.88
CA ILE A 295 -10.55 -16.23 15.89
C ILE A 295 -9.51 -15.97 14.79
N LEU A 296 -8.24 -15.71 15.14
CA LEU A 296 -7.18 -15.49 14.15
C LEU A 296 -7.00 -16.70 13.23
N LEU A 297 -6.96 -17.92 13.78
CA LEU A 297 -6.89 -19.15 12.98
C LEU A 297 -8.11 -19.33 12.06
N LEU A 298 -9.31 -18.99 12.53
CA LEU A 298 -10.51 -19.00 11.69
C LEU A 298 -10.45 -18.00 10.54
N LEU A 299 -9.80 -16.85 10.72
CA LEU A 299 -9.61 -15.84 9.66
C LEU A 299 -8.56 -16.29 8.62
N ILE A 300 -7.59 -17.11 9.01
CA ILE A 300 -6.58 -17.65 8.09
C ILE A 300 -7.21 -18.64 7.09
N ILE A 301 -8.25 -19.38 7.47
CA ILE A 301 -8.88 -20.38 6.60
C ILE A 301 -9.41 -19.79 5.29
N PRO A 302 -10.32 -18.79 5.29
CA PRO A 302 -10.78 -18.18 4.05
C PRO A 302 -9.66 -17.46 3.30
N GLN A 303 -8.66 -16.90 3.99
CA GLN A 303 -7.50 -16.29 3.37
C GLN A 303 -6.73 -17.31 2.51
N ILE A 304 -6.36 -18.48 3.06
CA ILE A 304 -5.70 -19.57 2.33
C ILE A 304 -6.59 -20.06 1.19
N THR A 305 -7.90 -20.19 1.42
CA THR A 305 -8.84 -20.62 0.38
C THR A 305 -8.81 -19.68 -0.84
N PHE A 306 -8.89 -18.36 -0.63
CA PHE A 306 -8.83 -17.40 -1.73
C PHE A 306 -7.44 -17.33 -2.36
N GLN A 307 -6.39 -17.54 -1.58
CA GLN A 307 -5.02 -17.63 -2.05
C GLN A 307 -4.84 -18.78 -3.04
N ASP A 308 -5.33 -19.97 -2.70
CA ASP A 308 -5.31 -21.15 -3.58
C ASP A 308 -6.21 -20.97 -4.80
N MET A 309 -7.41 -20.42 -4.60
CA MET A 309 -8.39 -20.25 -5.68
C MET A 309 -7.95 -19.26 -6.75
N TYR A 310 -7.26 -18.20 -6.35
CA TYR A 310 -6.94 -17.07 -7.24
C TYR A 310 -5.45 -16.91 -7.46
N PHE A 311 -4.70 -16.63 -6.40
CA PHE A 311 -3.32 -16.18 -6.53
C PHE A 311 -2.37 -17.28 -7.00
N LEU A 312 -2.39 -18.43 -6.37
CA LEU A 312 -1.48 -19.53 -6.73
C LEU A 312 -1.78 -20.17 -8.09
N ARG A 313 -2.99 -19.99 -8.62
CA ARG A 313 -3.36 -20.48 -9.97
C ARG A 313 -2.83 -19.60 -11.08
N ASP A 314 -2.93 -18.29 -10.94
CA ASP A 314 -2.44 -17.31 -11.93
C ASP A 314 -2.10 -15.99 -11.21
N PRO A 315 -0.88 -15.85 -10.68
CA PRO A 315 -0.47 -14.69 -9.91
C PRO A 315 -0.51 -13.38 -10.69
N LEU A 316 -0.20 -13.42 -12.01
CA LEU A 316 -0.15 -12.23 -12.86
C LEU A 316 -1.53 -11.66 -13.17
N LYS A 317 -2.53 -12.53 -13.27
CA LYS A 317 -3.90 -12.14 -13.64
C LYS A 317 -4.77 -11.82 -12.42
N ASN A 318 -4.52 -12.50 -11.32
CA ASN A 318 -5.40 -12.48 -10.15
C ASN A 318 -4.81 -11.77 -8.93
N ASP A 319 -3.67 -11.07 -9.06
CA ASP A 319 -3.05 -10.31 -7.96
C ASP A 319 -4.04 -9.34 -7.28
N VAL A 320 -4.74 -8.53 -8.06
CA VAL A 320 -5.75 -7.58 -7.56
C VAL A 320 -6.95 -8.30 -6.92
N LYS A 321 -7.41 -9.41 -7.56
CA LYS A 321 -8.54 -10.18 -7.05
C LYS A 321 -8.20 -10.86 -5.73
N TYR A 322 -6.98 -11.38 -5.61
CA TYR A 322 -6.46 -11.95 -4.38
C TYR A 322 -6.37 -10.88 -3.28
N GLN A 323 -5.80 -9.72 -3.58
CA GLN A 323 -5.71 -8.63 -2.61
C GLN A 323 -7.10 -8.22 -2.11
N ALA A 324 -8.08 -8.08 -3.00
CA ALA A 324 -9.43 -7.70 -2.62
C ALA A 324 -10.18 -8.75 -1.80
N SER A 325 -9.90 -10.05 -2.00
CA SER A 325 -10.61 -11.16 -1.36
C SER A 325 -9.93 -11.69 -0.10
N ALA A 326 -8.61 -11.82 -0.09
CA ALA A 326 -7.85 -12.45 0.99
C ALA A 326 -7.28 -11.44 2.01
N GLN A 327 -6.80 -10.28 1.56
CA GLN A 327 -6.22 -9.27 2.46
C GLN A 327 -7.16 -8.78 3.59
N PRO A 328 -8.48 -8.65 3.41
CA PRO A 328 -9.37 -8.28 4.52
C PRO A 328 -9.24 -9.20 5.73
N PHE A 329 -8.99 -10.49 5.53
CA PHE A 329 -8.83 -11.45 6.64
C PHE A 329 -7.51 -11.24 7.39
N LEU A 330 -6.41 -10.94 6.69
CA LEU A 330 -5.16 -10.54 7.33
C LEU A 330 -5.33 -9.25 8.14
N VAL A 331 -5.98 -8.24 7.56
CA VAL A 331 -6.22 -6.94 8.19
C VAL A 331 -7.09 -7.08 9.44
N LEU A 332 -8.14 -7.92 9.40
CA LEU A 332 -8.93 -8.25 10.58
C LEU A 332 -8.12 -9.03 11.61
N GLY A 333 -7.27 -9.97 11.17
CA GLY A 333 -6.35 -10.71 12.03
C GLY A 333 -5.39 -9.80 12.81
N MET A 334 -4.89 -8.73 12.18
CA MET A 334 -4.07 -7.71 12.85
C MET A 334 -4.84 -7.04 13.99
N LEU A 335 -6.11 -6.66 13.77
CA LEU A 335 -6.93 -6.06 14.82
C LEU A 335 -7.23 -7.04 15.95
N VAL A 336 -7.54 -8.29 15.62
CA VAL A 336 -7.77 -9.35 16.62
C VAL A 336 -6.52 -9.53 17.50
N ALA A 337 -5.34 -9.55 16.90
CA ALA A 337 -4.08 -9.61 17.64
C ALA A 337 -3.87 -8.35 18.50
N GLY A 338 -4.14 -7.15 17.97
CA GLY A 338 -4.06 -5.90 18.73
C GLY A 338 -4.96 -5.92 19.98
N ILE A 339 -6.22 -6.29 19.82
CA ILE A 339 -7.16 -6.39 20.96
C ILE A 339 -6.68 -7.44 21.97
N ALA A 340 -6.20 -8.59 21.51
CA ALA A 340 -5.68 -9.63 22.39
C ALA A 340 -4.49 -9.17 23.23
N LEU A 341 -3.57 -8.40 22.64
CA LEU A 341 -2.41 -7.83 23.33
C LEU A 341 -2.82 -6.82 24.37
N GLY A 342 -3.77 -5.93 24.03
CA GLY A 342 -4.34 -4.97 24.97
C GLY A 342 -5.01 -5.63 26.19
N HIS A 343 -5.77 -6.70 25.95
CA HIS A 343 -6.39 -7.49 27.05
C HIS A 343 -5.37 -8.26 27.89
N ALA A 344 -4.25 -8.66 27.31
CA ALA A 344 -3.17 -9.35 28.05
C ALA A 344 -2.31 -8.39 28.87
N GLY A 345 -2.42 -7.09 28.67
CA GLY A 345 -1.54 -6.09 29.31
C GLY A 345 -0.08 -6.25 28.90
N VAL A 346 0.15 -6.57 27.63
CA VAL A 346 1.47 -6.86 27.06
C VAL A 346 2.17 -5.59 26.64
#